data_f03b1b322477b0eaef806da99e66ed9d
#
_entry.id   f03b1b322477b0eaef806da99e66ed9d
#
_cell.length_a   1.000
_cell.length_b   1.000
_cell.length_c   1.000
_cell.angle_alpha   90.00
_cell.angle_beta   90.00
_cell.angle_gamma   90.00
#
_symmetry.space_group_name_H-M   'P 1'
#
loop_
_entity.id
_entity.type
_entity.pdbx_description
1 polymer ?
#
loop_
_entity_poly.entity_id
_entity_poly.type
_entity_poly.pdbx_seq_one_letter_code
_entity_poly.pdbx_strand_id
1 'polypeptide(L)'
;MSLRHREKQSLYRSLGQLLRSGVTFPAALQSLVRTSRGRLKRLLVSLNASLADGKTVGEAFAAERPTISEMEVSIVSAVERSGNLERGLAQLATYFGALATARATVIKKSSYPIFLLHLGILLLGVRTFMAAGLPAYLREVGTVLAIFYAALGVIAVAIPLLSNSAASSAALDSLLRKIPVIGSIRKNFAVARFCATYEMQLGAGVNVMDALKAAARASRSGLIAGTVQRAVPEVLNGAQVGPLLAIGGAFPDAMIRDFGVGEQTGRLDEELERLAAEHQGQAISSLDTLTEWLPKLIYLGICGYMAYRIVSWYGGYLREVQDIADQI
;
A
#
# COMPACT_ATOMS: atom_id res chain seq x y z
N MET A 1 16.35 0.39 -2.34
CA MET A 1 15.69 0.22 -1.00
C MET A 1 14.97 1.52 -0.65
N SER A 2 13.63 1.53 -0.61
CA SER A 2 12.81 2.75 -0.43
C SER A 2 12.88 3.31 1.00
N LEU A 3 12.60 4.62 1.15
CA LEU A 3 12.38 5.26 2.45
C LEU A 3 11.08 4.72 3.08
N ARG A 4 11.03 4.76 4.42
CA ARG A 4 9.80 4.43 5.16
C ARG A 4 8.74 5.53 4.94
N HIS A 5 7.45 5.17 4.97
CA HIS A 5 6.37 6.15 4.77
C HIS A 5 6.44 7.34 5.75
N ARG A 6 6.84 7.10 7.01
CA ARG A 6 7.09 8.17 8.00
C ARG A 6 8.20 9.13 7.59
N GLU A 7 9.28 8.61 7.01
CA GLU A 7 10.41 9.44 6.55
C GLU A 7 9.98 10.28 5.34
N LYS A 8 9.21 9.69 4.41
CA LYS A 8 8.64 10.41 3.27
C LYS A 8 7.63 11.49 3.72
N GLN A 9 6.74 11.17 4.66
CA GLN A 9 5.82 12.14 5.24
C GLN A 9 6.56 13.32 5.86
N SER A 10 7.56 13.06 6.69
CA SER A 10 8.37 14.10 7.33
C SER A 10 9.10 14.95 6.30
N LEU A 11 9.72 14.33 5.29
CA LEU A 11 10.40 15.00 4.21
C LEU A 11 9.48 16.00 3.48
N TYR A 12 8.36 15.50 2.95
CA TYR A 12 7.43 16.32 2.17
C TYR A 12 6.76 17.41 3.00
N ARG A 13 6.42 17.10 4.27
CA ARG A 13 5.88 18.09 5.21
C ARG A 13 6.88 19.22 5.46
N SER A 14 8.13 18.89 5.77
CA SER A 14 9.16 19.88 6.08
C SER A 14 9.51 20.73 4.85
N LEU A 15 9.63 20.12 3.66
CA LEU A 15 9.83 20.86 2.41
C LEU A 15 8.65 21.81 2.14
N GLY A 16 7.42 21.32 2.23
CA GLY A 16 6.22 22.14 2.01
C GLY A 16 6.12 23.31 3.01
N GLN A 17 6.45 23.08 4.28
CA GLN A 17 6.46 24.15 5.30
C GLN A 17 7.53 25.22 5.01
N LEU A 18 8.74 24.81 4.60
CA LEU A 18 9.81 25.77 4.26
C LEU A 18 9.45 26.60 3.02
N LEU A 19 8.86 25.98 1.99
CA LEU A 19 8.38 26.70 0.81
C LEU A 19 7.26 27.69 1.16
N ARG A 20 6.33 27.29 2.03
CA ARG A 20 5.27 28.17 2.55
C ARG A 20 5.81 29.40 3.27
N SER A 21 6.94 29.27 3.96
CA SER A 21 7.64 30.39 4.60
C SER A 21 8.49 31.21 3.63
N GLY A 22 8.42 30.99 2.33
CA GLY A 22 9.15 31.74 1.30
C GLY A 22 10.59 31.28 1.06
N VAL A 23 11.02 30.16 1.67
CA VAL A 23 12.33 29.58 1.45
C VAL A 23 12.37 28.90 0.07
N THR A 24 13.40 29.16 -0.73
CA THR A 24 13.55 28.49 -2.03
C THR A 24 13.78 26.99 -1.88
N PHE A 25 13.37 26.20 -2.89
CA PHE A 25 13.48 24.73 -2.82
C PHE A 25 14.93 24.24 -2.59
N PRO A 26 15.97 24.78 -3.26
CA PRO A 26 17.37 24.41 -2.96
C PRO A 26 17.78 24.73 -1.52
N ALA A 27 17.41 25.90 -1.00
CA ALA A 27 17.71 26.30 0.37
C ALA A 27 16.99 25.40 1.41
N ALA A 28 15.75 25.01 1.13
CA ALA A 28 15.00 24.06 1.95
C ALA A 28 15.67 22.69 1.98
N LEU A 29 16.14 22.16 0.84
CA LEU A 29 16.93 20.92 0.79
C LEU A 29 18.20 21.00 1.61
N GLN A 30 18.98 22.08 1.45
CA GLN A 30 20.24 22.26 2.22
C GLN A 30 19.97 22.29 3.74
N SER A 31 18.90 22.96 4.17
CA SER A 31 18.49 22.98 5.57
C SER A 31 18.19 21.57 6.08
N LEU A 32 17.47 20.77 5.32
CA LEU A 32 17.14 19.40 5.69
C LEU A 32 18.34 18.44 5.65
N VAL A 33 19.31 18.64 4.77
CA VAL A 33 20.58 17.87 4.75
C VAL A 33 21.31 17.96 6.08
N ARG A 34 21.33 19.16 6.70
CA ARG A 34 22.02 19.40 7.99
C ARG A 34 21.41 18.62 9.15
N THR A 35 20.09 18.43 9.13
CA THR A 35 19.34 17.80 10.23
C THR A 35 19.06 16.31 10.00
N SER A 36 19.18 15.84 8.75
CA SER A 36 18.86 14.47 8.35
C SER A 36 20.04 13.50 8.57
N ARG A 37 19.70 12.20 8.74
CA ARG A 37 20.67 11.12 8.91
C ARG A 37 20.37 9.94 7.99
N GLY A 38 21.34 9.08 7.80
CA GLY A 38 21.21 7.81 7.11
C GLY A 38 20.76 7.94 5.65
N ARG A 39 19.70 7.20 5.28
CA ARG A 39 19.19 7.13 3.89
C ARG A 39 18.57 8.44 3.41
N LEU A 40 17.84 9.10 4.30
CA LEU A 40 17.21 10.39 3.97
C LEU A 40 18.28 11.44 3.64
N LYS A 41 19.35 11.50 4.42
CA LYS A 41 20.48 12.43 4.13
C LYS A 41 21.08 12.15 2.76
N ARG A 42 21.32 10.87 2.40
CA ARG A 42 21.87 10.51 1.08
C ARG A 42 20.97 10.96 -0.06
N LEU A 43 19.67 10.72 0.06
CA LEU A 43 18.67 11.18 -0.91
C LEU A 43 18.73 12.72 -1.07
N LEU A 44 18.70 13.46 0.04
CA LEU A 44 18.72 14.92 0.02
C LEU A 44 20.02 15.49 -0.60
N VAL A 45 21.16 14.86 -0.33
CA VAL A 45 22.44 15.24 -0.91
C VAL A 45 22.42 15.01 -2.43
N SER A 46 21.92 13.86 -2.89
CA SER A 46 21.82 13.56 -4.31
C SER A 46 20.84 14.48 -5.04
N LEU A 47 19.69 14.78 -4.45
CA LEU A 47 18.75 15.77 -4.98
C LEU A 47 19.40 17.16 -5.09
N ASN A 48 20.13 17.59 -4.06
CA ASN A 48 20.79 18.88 -4.06
C ASN A 48 21.89 18.95 -5.13
N ALA A 49 22.65 17.88 -5.34
CA ALA A 49 23.64 17.78 -6.41
C ALA A 49 22.98 17.90 -7.80
N SER A 50 21.89 17.14 -8.02
CA SER A 50 21.14 17.21 -9.30
C SER A 50 20.61 18.60 -9.60
N LEU A 51 20.15 19.34 -8.59
CA LEU A 51 19.71 20.75 -8.76
C LEU A 51 20.89 21.70 -9.02
N ALA A 52 22.05 21.46 -8.40
CA ALA A 52 23.26 22.23 -8.67
C ALA A 52 23.75 22.02 -10.12
N ASP A 53 23.52 20.83 -10.69
CA ASP A 53 23.78 20.50 -12.10
C ASP A 53 22.74 21.13 -13.07
N GLY A 54 21.82 21.96 -12.58
CA GLY A 54 20.81 22.66 -13.39
C GLY A 54 19.58 21.83 -13.76
N LYS A 55 19.38 20.64 -13.17
CA LYS A 55 18.19 19.83 -13.41
C LYS A 55 16.98 20.44 -12.70
N THR A 56 15.79 20.24 -13.28
CA THR A 56 14.53 20.56 -12.62
C THR A 56 14.30 19.70 -11.39
N VAL A 57 13.39 20.10 -10.49
CA VAL A 57 13.04 19.30 -9.31
C VAL A 57 12.48 17.93 -9.73
N GLY A 58 11.61 17.91 -10.75
CA GLY A 58 11.06 16.69 -11.30
C GLY A 58 12.12 15.74 -11.86
N GLU A 59 13.10 16.26 -12.59
CA GLU A 59 14.23 15.48 -13.12
C GLU A 59 15.14 14.95 -12.00
N ALA A 60 15.41 15.75 -10.98
CA ALA A 60 16.17 15.34 -9.80
C ALA A 60 15.45 14.19 -9.07
N PHE A 61 14.13 14.30 -8.90
CA PHE A 61 13.31 13.23 -8.31
C PHE A 61 13.28 11.97 -9.19
N ALA A 62 13.23 12.11 -10.51
CA ALA A 62 13.24 10.99 -11.44
C ALA A 62 14.57 10.20 -11.42
N ALA A 63 15.70 10.88 -11.17
CA ALA A 63 17.00 10.25 -11.03
C ALA A 63 17.10 9.35 -9.79
N GLU A 64 16.29 9.57 -8.76
CA GLU A 64 16.30 8.85 -7.49
C GLU A 64 15.40 7.58 -7.47
N ARG A 65 15.04 7.04 -8.62
CA ARG A 65 14.35 5.74 -8.70
C ARG A 65 15.31 4.59 -8.29
N PRO A 66 14.82 3.59 -7.57
CA PRO A 66 13.45 3.32 -7.12
C PRO A 66 13.10 3.90 -5.73
N THR A 67 13.93 4.75 -5.15
CA THR A 67 13.66 5.34 -3.81
C THR A 67 12.42 6.25 -3.85
N ILE A 68 12.30 7.04 -4.90
CA ILE A 68 11.16 7.89 -5.23
C ILE A 68 10.28 7.15 -6.25
N SER A 69 8.99 7.01 -5.97
CA SER A 69 8.05 6.30 -6.84
C SER A 69 7.68 7.15 -8.07
N GLU A 70 7.19 6.50 -9.11
CA GLU A 70 6.71 7.18 -10.33
C GLU A 70 5.59 8.18 -10.04
N MET A 71 4.69 7.87 -9.08
CA MET A 71 3.67 8.78 -8.61
C MET A 71 4.28 10.08 -8.04
N GLU A 72 5.28 9.96 -7.16
CA GLU A 72 5.96 11.13 -6.56
C GLU A 72 6.61 11.99 -7.63
N VAL A 73 7.31 11.37 -8.59
CA VAL A 73 7.93 12.08 -9.72
C VAL A 73 6.86 12.79 -10.56
N SER A 74 5.78 12.11 -10.90
CA SER A 74 4.69 12.68 -11.72
C SER A 74 4.06 13.90 -11.05
N ILE A 75 3.76 13.79 -9.75
CA ILE A 75 3.19 14.89 -8.97
C ILE A 75 4.17 16.08 -8.90
N VAL A 76 5.42 15.82 -8.48
CA VAL A 76 6.42 16.88 -8.33
C VAL A 76 6.68 17.61 -9.65
N SER A 77 6.83 16.86 -10.75
CA SER A 77 7.03 17.46 -12.07
C SER A 77 5.83 18.30 -12.54
N ALA A 78 4.60 17.89 -12.19
CA ALA A 78 3.39 18.64 -12.53
C ALA A 78 3.32 19.96 -11.77
N VAL A 79 3.46 19.89 -10.44
CA VAL A 79 3.35 21.08 -9.57
C VAL A 79 4.55 22.03 -9.70
N GLU A 80 5.71 21.53 -10.13
CA GLU A 80 6.86 22.39 -10.49
C GLU A 80 6.53 23.29 -11.69
N ARG A 81 5.95 22.70 -12.76
CA ARG A 81 5.55 23.45 -13.96
C ARG A 81 4.48 24.51 -13.68
N SER A 82 3.55 24.23 -12.76
CA SER A 82 2.53 25.19 -12.34
C SER A 82 3.01 26.19 -11.28
N GLY A 83 4.25 26.08 -10.79
CA GLY A 83 4.76 26.91 -9.71
C GLY A 83 4.17 26.59 -8.32
N ASN A 84 3.46 25.48 -8.16
CA ASN A 84 2.70 25.10 -6.97
C ASN A 84 3.35 23.96 -6.18
N LEU A 85 4.70 23.94 -6.09
CA LEU A 85 5.45 22.90 -5.39
C LEU A 85 4.99 22.70 -3.94
N GLU A 86 4.63 23.77 -3.25
CA GLU A 86 4.12 23.72 -1.87
C GLU A 86 2.88 22.82 -1.77
N ARG A 87 1.88 23.04 -2.63
CA ARG A 87 0.62 22.28 -2.65
C ARG A 87 0.89 20.78 -2.91
N GLY A 88 1.70 20.47 -3.91
CA GLY A 88 2.03 19.08 -4.26
C GLY A 88 2.78 18.36 -3.16
N LEU A 89 3.74 19.02 -2.51
CA LEU A 89 4.46 18.45 -1.37
C LEU A 89 3.54 18.26 -0.15
N ALA A 90 2.61 19.18 0.10
CA ALA A 90 1.61 19.02 1.17
C ALA A 90 0.69 17.81 0.92
N GLN A 91 0.26 17.59 -0.31
CA GLN A 91 -0.55 16.42 -0.67
C GLN A 91 0.24 15.12 -0.54
N LEU A 92 1.51 15.08 -0.98
CA LEU A 92 2.40 13.93 -0.76
C LEU A 92 2.60 13.67 0.74
N ALA A 93 2.76 14.70 1.56
CA ALA A 93 2.87 14.57 3.01
C ALA A 93 1.61 13.95 3.64
N THR A 94 0.43 14.39 3.22
CA THR A 94 -0.86 13.83 3.66
C THR A 94 -0.99 12.37 3.25
N TYR A 95 -0.70 12.04 1.99
CA TYR A 95 -0.75 10.68 1.47
C TYR A 95 0.18 9.73 2.24
N PHE A 96 1.45 10.09 2.40
CA PHE A 96 2.39 9.25 3.14
C PHE A 96 2.10 9.23 4.65
N GLY A 97 1.49 10.28 5.18
CA GLY A 97 1.00 10.33 6.55
C GLY A 97 -0.10 9.31 6.81
N ALA A 98 -1.08 9.22 5.92
CA ALA A 98 -2.14 8.22 5.98
C ALA A 98 -1.57 6.80 5.93
N LEU A 99 -0.65 6.52 5.01
CA LEU A 99 0.01 5.21 4.92
C LEU A 99 0.85 4.87 6.16
N ALA A 100 1.54 5.87 6.73
CA ALA A 100 2.34 5.69 7.94
C ALA A 100 1.45 5.37 9.15
N THR A 101 0.33 6.07 9.29
CA THR A 101 -0.67 5.84 10.35
C THR A 101 -1.32 4.47 10.20
N ALA A 102 -1.77 4.11 9.00
CA ALA A 102 -2.35 2.80 8.73
C ALA A 102 -1.36 1.67 9.10
N ARG A 103 -0.10 1.78 8.69
CA ARG A 103 0.94 0.81 9.06
C ARG A 103 1.18 0.73 10.56
N ALA A 104 1.22 1.86 11.25
CA ALA A 104 1.41 1.90 12.70
C ALA A 104 0.23 1.24 13.44
N THR A 105 -1.00 1.50 12.97
CA THR A 105 -2.23 0.88 13.49
C THR A 105 -2.21 -0.64 13.31
N VAL A 106 -1.85 -1.14 12.12
CA VAL A 106 -1.70 -2.58 11.87
C VAL A 106 -0.71 -3.21 12.85
N ILE A 107 0.49 -2.64 12.98
CA ILE A 107 1.52 -3.18 13.89
C ILE A 107 1.02 -3.17 15.34
N LYS A 108 0.42 -2.06 15.80
CA LYS A 108 -0.08 -1.93 17.17
C LYS A 108 -1.17 -2.94 17.48
N LYS A 109 -2.16 -3.09 16.59
CA LYS A 109 -3.28 -4.00 16.79
C LYS A 109 -2.87 -5.48 16.65
N SER A 110 -1.83 -5.79 15.87
CA SER A 110 -1.33 -7.15 15.69
C SER A 110 -0.41 -7.64 16.83
N SER A 111 0.10 -6.76 17.68
CA SER A 111 1.05 -7.16 18.73
C SER A 111 0.44 -8.12 19.76
N TYR A 112 -0.79 -7.88 20.20
CA TYR A 112 -1.49 -8.74 21.16
C TYR A 112 -1.79 -10.14 20.62
N PRO A 113 -2.38 -10.31 19.43
CA PRO A 113 -2.59 -11.63 18.83
C PRO A 113 -1.30 -12.41 18.61
N ILE A 114 -0.23 -11.73 18.18
CA ILE A 114 1.09 -12.37 17.99
C ILE A 114 1.63 -12.88 19.34
N PHE A 115 1.54 -12.06 20.39
CA PHE A 115 1.92 -12.51 21.75
C PHE A 115 1.12 -13.71 22.20
N LEU A 116 -0.21 -13.69 22.01
CA LEU A 116 -1.08 -14.77 22.42
C LEU A 116 -0.81 -16.07 21.63
N LEU A 117 -0.50 -15.96 20.34
CA LEU A 117 -0.12 -17.11 19.52
C LEU A 117 1.17 -17.75 20.03
N HIS A 118 2.20 -16.96 20.33
CA HIS A 118 3.45 -17.49 20.89
C HIS A 118 3.22 -18.16 22.25
N LEU A 119 2.47 -17.49 23.12
CA LEU A 119 2.13 -18.05 24.42
C LEU A 119 1.36 -19.37 24.28
N GLY A 120 0.39 -19.45 23.35
CA GLY A 120 -0.36 -20.68 23.07
C GLY A 120 0.54 -21.81 22.58
N ILE A 121 1.44 -21.55 21.65
CA ILE A 121 2.39 -22.56 21.14
C ILE A 121 3.31 -23.06 22.27
N LEU A 122 3.83 -22.16 23.11
CA LEU A 122 4.66 -22.54 24.25
C LEU A 122 3.91 -23.40 25.25
N LEU A 123 2.68 -23.04 25.59
CA LEU A 123 1.86 -23.79 26.56
C LEU A 123 1.44 -25.17 26.05
N LEU A 124 1.10 -25.29 24.77
CA LEU A 124 0.74 -26.57 24.15
C LEU A 124 1.91 -27.56 24.11
N GLY A 125 3.13 -27.07 24.03
CA GLY A 125 4.34 -27.90 24.11
C GLY A 125 4.68 -28.44 25.50
N VAL A 126 4.09 -27.91 26.59
CA VAL A 126 4.42 -28.28 27.98
C VAL A 126 4.20 -29.79 28.24
N ARG A 127 3.16 -30.38 27.64
CA ARG A 127 2.93 -31.80 27.70
C ARG A 127 4.11 -32.63 27.16
N THR A 128 4.63 -32.24 26.01
CA THR A 128 5.80 -32.86 25.38
C THR A 128 7.04 -32.71 26.26
N PHE A 129 7.18 -31.56 26.90
CA PHE A 129 8.23 -31.35 27.91
C PHE A 129 8.14 -32.34 29.05
N MET A 130 6.94 -32.57 29.62
CA MET A 130 6.73 -33.50 30.72
C MET A 130 6.90 -34.96 30.32
N ALA A 131 6.53 -35.33 29.08
CA ALA A 131 6.58 -36.72 28.61
C ALA A 131 7.94 -37.14 28.04
N ALA A 132 8.65 -36.21 27.32
CA ALA A 132 9.84 -36.52 26.53
C ALA A 132 11.01 -35.58 26.79
N GLY A 133 10.87 -34.65 27.75
CA GLY A 133 11.92 -33.71 28.16
C GLY A 133 12.15 -32.51 27.24
N LEU A 134 13.12 -31.68 27.62
CA LEU A 134 13.43 -30.43 26.97
C LEU A 134 13.79 -30.52 25.46
N PRO A 135 14.58 -31.51 25.00
CA PRO A 135 14.92 -31.61 23.58
C PRO A 135 13.70 -31.79 22.66
N ALA A 136 12.76 -32.67 23.08
CA ALA A 136 11.53 -32.93 22.34
C ALA A 136 10.60 -31.69 22.31
N TYR A 137 10.48 -31.01 23.44
CA TYR A 137 9.77 -29.76 23.57
C TYR A 137 10.29 -28.67 22.57
N LEU A 138 11.62 -28.42 22.62
CA LEU A 138 12.23 -27.42 21.74
C LEU A 138 12.07 -27.77 20.25
N ARG A 139 12.13 -29.04 19.90
CA ARG A 139 11.91 -29.52 18.54
C ARG A 139 10.47 -29.27 18.08
N GLU A 140 9.47 -29.60 18.89
CA GLU A 140 8.04 -29.40 18.55
C GLU A 140 7.71 -27.92 18.43
N VAL A 141 8.00 -27.13 19.46
CA VAL A 141 7.75 -25.68 19.48
C VAL A 141 8.51 -24.98 18.37
N GLY A 142 9.79 -25.33 18.19
CA GLY A 142 10.63 -24.75 17.14
C GLY A 142 10.10 -25.05 15.73
N THR A 143 9.62 -26.27 15.49
CA THR A 143 9.04 -26.65 14.19
C THR A 143 7.76 -25.86 13.89
N VAL A 144 6.84 -25.73 14.86
CA VAL A 144 5.59 -24.97 14.68
C VAL A 144 5.88 -23.48 14.42
N LEU A 145 6.79 -22.88 15.18
CA LEU A 145 7.21 -21.50 14.99
C LEU A 145 7.93 -21.31 13.64
N ALA A 146 8.79 -22.25 13.23
CA ALA A 146 9.49 -22.19 11.94
C ALA A 146 8.50 -22.23 10.76
N ILE A 147 7.50 -23.11 10.80
CA ILE A 147 6.44 -23.17 9.77
C ILE A 147 5.64 -21.85 9.75
N PHE A 148 5.27 -21.33 10.91
CA PHE A 148 4.54 -20.05 11.00
C PHE A 148 5.34 -18.88 10.40
N TYR A 149 6.61 -18.75 10.78
CA TYR A 149 7.46 -17.68 10.26
C TYR A 149 7.83 -17.87 8.77
N ALA A 150 7.99 -19.10 8.31
CA ALA A 150 8.18 -19.41 6.90
C ALA A 150 6.96 -18.98 6.07
N ALA A 151 5.75 -19.34 6.52
CA ALA A 151 4.51 -18.92 5.87
C ALA A 151 4.38 -17.36 5.84
N LEU A 152 4.67 -16.72 6.97
CA LEU A 152 4.66 -15.25 7.05
C LEU A 152 5.69 -14.61 6.10
N GLY A 153 6.89 -15.20 6.01
CA GLY A 153 7.94 -14.78 5.08
C GLY A 153 7.53 -14.91 3.61
N VAL A 154 6.91 -16.04 3.25
CA VAL A 154 6.36 -16.26 1.89
C VAL A 154 5.31 -15.18 1.58
N ILE A 155 4.38 -14.91 2.48
CA ILE A 155 3.34 -13.88 2.30
C ILE A 155 3.99 -12.50 2.16
N ALA A 156 4.97 -12.16 3.00
CA ALA A 156 5.66 -10.87 2.98
C ALA A 156 6.43 -10.61 1.68
N VAL A 157 6.91 -11.66 1.01
CA VAL A 157 7.58 -11.57 -0.29
C VAL A 157 6.58 -11.62 -1.45
N ALA A 158 5.56 -12.48 -1.37
CA ALA A 158 4.56 -12.65 -2.42
C ALA A 158 3.72 -11.38 -2.64
N ILE A 159 3.29 -10.70 -1.57
CA ILE A 159 2.46 -9.48 -1.69
C ILE A 159 3.13 -8.39 -2.55
N PRO A 160 4.37 -7.94 -2.31
CA PRO A 160 5.01 -6.92 -3.13
C PRO A 160 5.32 -7.39 -4.56
N LEU A 161 5.69 -8.66 -4.75
CA LEU A 161 5.93 -9.23 -6.08
C LEU A 161 4.64 -9.23 -6.92
N LEU A 162 3.55 -9.78 -6.39
CA LEU A 162 2.24 -9.79 -7.05
C LEU A 162 1.71 -8.38 -7.30
N SER A 163 1.88 -7.47 -6.34
CA SER A 163 1.46 -6.08 -6.45
C SER A 163 2.21 -5.32 -7.56
N ASN A 164 3.50 -5.57 -7.74
CA ASN A 164 4.29 -4.96 -8.81
C ASN A 164 3.91 -5.55 -10.18
N SER A 165 3.74 -6.86 -10.28
CA SER A 165 3.31 -7.52 -11.51
C SER A 165 1.89 -7.12 -11.93
N ALA A 166 0.99 -6.92 -10.97
CA ALA A 166 -0.37 -6.46 -11.24
C ALA A 166 -0.44 -4.97 -11.66
N ALA A 167 0.62 -4.19 -11.48
CA ALA A 167 0.69 -2.82 -12.02
C ALA A 167 0.80 -2.81 -13.55
N SER A 168 1.38 -3.87 -14.13
CA SER A 168 1.56 -4.05 -15.59
C SER A 168 0.57 -5.02 -16.22
N SER A 169 -0.14 -5.84 -15.42
CA SER A 169 -1.06 -6.88 -15.92
C SER A 169 -2.48 -6.68 -15.41
N ALA A 170 -3.41 -6.42 -16.33
CA ALA A 170 -4.83 -6.29 -16.02
C ALA A 170 -5.44 -7.58 -15.45
N ALA A 171 -5.00 -8.76 -15.95
CA ALA A 171 -5.49 -10.05 -15.47
C ALA A 171 -5.09 -10.32 -14.01
N LEU A 172 -3.83 -10.07 -13.64
CA LEU A 172 -3.38 -10.21 -12.25
C LEU A 172 -4.04 -9.18 -11.33
N ASP A 173 -4.24 -7.94 -11.80
CA ASP A 173 -4.94 -6.92 -11.03
C ASP A 173 -6.41 -7.30 -10.78
N SER A 174 -7.09 -7.87 -11.79
CA SER A 174 -8.47 -8.35 -11.64
C SER A 174 -8.57 -9.50 -10.64
N LEU A 175 -7.61 -10.42 -10.65
CA LEU A 175 -7.56 -11.53 -9.70
C LEU A 175 -7.35 -11.05 -8.26
N LEU A 176 -6.40 -10.13 -8.05
CA LEU A 176 -6.14 -9.57 -6.74
C LEU A 176 -7.32 -8.75 -6.19
N ARG A 177 -8.10 -8.12 -7.07
CA ARG A 177 -9.33 -7.39 -6.68
C ARG A 177 -10.45 -8.30 -6.18
N LYS A 178 -10.45 -9.60 -6.52
CA LYS A 178 -11.43 -10.59 -6.03
C LYS A 178 -11.17 -11.02 -4.58
N ILE A 179 -9.96 -10.79 -4.06
CA ILE A 179 -9.64 -11.13 -2.67
C ILE A 179 -10.37 -10.14 -1.74
N PRO A 180 -11.25 -10.62 -0.84
CA PRO A 180 -11.97 -9.74 0.07
C PRO A 180 -11.00 -8.90 0.89
N VAL A 181 -11.36 -7.67 1.21
CA VAL A 181 -10.58 -6.65 1.93
C VAL A 181 -9.33 -6.18 1.16
N ILE A 182 -8.42 -7.08 0.74
CA ILE A 182 -7.19 -6.72 0.00
C ILE A 182 -7.56 -6.09 -1.36
N GLY A 183 -8.55 -6.64 -2.05
CA GLY A 183 -9.05 -6.11 -3.31
C GLY A 183 -9.63 -4.71 -3.16
N SER A 184 -10.41 -4.47 -2.09
CA SER A 184 -10.97 -3.15 -1.77
C SER A 184 -9.86 -2.12 -1.49
N ILE A 185 -8.89 -2.47 -0.66
CA ILE A 185 -7.73 -1.62 -0.35
C ILE A 185 -6.99 -1.24 -1.64
N ARG A 186 -6.68 -2.24 -2.47
CA ARG A 186 -5.94 -2.06 -3.72
C ARG A 186 -6.71 -1.18 -4.71
N LYS A 187 -8.02 -1.46 -4.91
CA LYS A 187 -8.89 -0.71 -5.80
C LYS A 187 -8.96 0.76 -5.38
N ASN A 188 -9.28 1.02 -4.12
CA ASN A 188 -9.47 2.37 -3.62
C ASN A 188 -8.16 3.18 -3.64
N PHE A 189 -7.01 2.61 -3.26
CA PHE A 189 -5.73 3.31 -3.41
C PHE A 189 -5.35 3.56 -4.88
N ALA A 190 -5.71 2.68 -5.80
CA ALA A 190 -5.45 2.88 -7.22
C ALA A 190 -6.29 4.03 -7.78
N VAL A 191 -7.58 4.09 -7.43
CA VAL A 191 -8.48 5.18 -7.82
C VAL A 191 -8.05 6.50 -7.19
N ALA A 192 -7.74 6.51 -5.89
CA ALA A 192 -7.26 7.72 -5.20
C ALA A 192 -6.01 8.31 -5.87
N ARG A 193 -5.02 7.46 -6.20
CA ARG A 193 -3.80 7.91 -6.90
C ARG A 193 -4.10 8.42 -8.32
N PHE A 194 -5.01 7.76 -9.02
CA PHE A 194 -5.45 8.21 -10.34
C PHE A 194 -6.07 9.60 -10.26
N CYS A 195 -7.07 9.81 -9.40
CA CYS A 195 -7.77 11.09 -9.25
C CYS A 195 -6.81 12.20 -8.81
N ALA A 196 -5.99 11.96 -7.78
CA ALA A 196 -5.04 12.94 -7.28
C ALA A 196 -3.99 13.35 -8.34
N THR A 197 -3.48 12.38 -9.11
CA THR A 197 -2.51 12.70 -10.17
C THR A 197 -3.18 13.42 -11.34
N TYR A 198 -4.41 13.03 -11.69
CA TYR A 198 -5.14 13.64 -12.79
C TYR A 198 -5.50 15.10 -12.47
N GLU A 199 -6.06 15.36 -11.29
CA GLU A 199 -6.33 16.71 -10.77
C GLU A 199 -5.10 17.61 -10.85
N MET A 200 -3.97 17.13 -10.30
CA MET A 200 -2.74 17.90 -10.29
C MET A 200 -2.20 18.20 -11.68
N GLN A 201 -2.29 17.25 -12.61
CA GLN A 201 -1.84 17.45 -13.98
C GLN A 201 -2.72 18.47 -14.71
N LEU A 202 -4.04 18.40 -14.53
CA LEU A 202 -4.97 19.38 -15.10
C LEU A 202 -4.76 20.76 -14.48
N GLY A 203 -4.63 20.87 -13.18
CA GLY A 203 -4.33 22.11 -12.47
C GLY A 203 -2.96 22.71 -12.83
N ALA A 204 -2.03 21.88 -13.32
CA ALA A 204 -0.75 22.32 -13.88
C ALA A 204 -0.84 22.74 -15.36
N GLY A 205 -2.03 22.73 -15.99
CA GLY A 205 -2.23 23.06 -17.40
C GLY A 205 -1.71 21.99 -18.37
N VAL A 206 -1.50 20.77 -17.92
CA VAL A 206 -1.16 19.65 -18.80
C VAL A 206 -2.38 19.27 -19.61
N ASN A 207 -2.21 18.96 -20.90
CA ASN A 207 -3.31 18.56 -21.74
C ASN A 207 -4.00 17.27 -21.17
N VAL A 208 -5.30 17.16 -21.42
CA VAL A 208 -6.17 16.07 -20.90
C VAL A 208 -5.59 14.71 -21.17
N MET A 209 -5.04 14.48 -22.36
CA MET A 209 -4.50 13.17 -22.78
C MET A 209 -3.25 12.78 -21.99
N ASP A 210 -2.30 13.69 -21.84
CA ASP A 210 -1.06 13.41 -21.11
C ASP A 210 -1.32 13.30 -19.61
N ALA A 211 -2.24 14.14 -19.09
CA ALA A 211 -2.73 14.06 -17.72
C ALA A 211 -3.37 12.68 -17.42
N LEU A 212 -4.24 12.21 -18.34
CA LEU A 212 -4.92 10.92 -18.23
C LEU A 212 -3.93 9.74 -18.24
N LYS A 213 -2.95 9.75 -19.15
CA LYS A 213 -1.88 8.75 -19.21
C LYS A 213 -0.99 8.77 -17.96
N ALA A 214 -0.65 9.95 -17.47
CA ALA A 214 0.14 10.10 -16.24
C ALA A 214 -0.62 9.55 -15.02
N ALA A 215 -1.90 9.88 -14.89
CA ALA A 215 -2.77 9.38 -13.84
C ALA A 215 -2.91 7.84 -13.88
N ALA A 216 -3.07 7.27 -15.09
CA ALA A 216 -3.13 5.83 -15.27
C ALA A 216 -1.86 5.13 -14.79
N ARG A 217 -0.68 5.63 -15.13
CA ARG A 217 0.60 5.10 -14.63
C ARG A 217 0.73 5.24 -13.11
N ALA A 218 0.40 6.41 -12.57
CA ALA A 218 0.47 6.68 -11.14
C ALA A 218 -0.47 5.79 -10.31
N SER A 219 -1.58 5.32 -10.87
CA SER A 219 -2.53 4.41 -10.22
C SER A 219 -1.89 3.08 -9.79
N ARG A 220 -0.84 2.62 -10.48
CA ARG A 220 -0.21 1.30 -10.32
C ARG A 220 -1.22 0.15 -10.42
N SER A 221 -2.20 0.27 -11.31
CA SER A 221 -3.23 -0.71 -11.60
C SER A 221 -3.25 -1.03 -13.09
N GLY A 222 -3.01 -2.29 -13.43
CA GLY A 222 -3.05 -2.76 -14.81
C GLY A 222 -4.45 -2.64 -15.43
N LEU A 223 -5.50 -2.77 -14.63
CA LEU A 223 -6.88 -2.55 -15.07
C LEU A 223 -7.13 -1.09 -15.46
N ILE A 224 -6.73 -0.13 -14.61
CA ILE A 224 -6.87 1.31 -14.90
C ILE A 224 -6.04 1.67 -16.12
N ALA A 225 -4.78 1.22 -16.18
CA ALA A 225 -3.90 1.48 -17.32
C ALA A 225 -4.48 0.94 -18.64
N GLY A 226 -5.01 -0.29 -18.64
CA GLY A 226 -5.65 -0.90 -19.80
C GLY A 226 -6.95 -0.19 -20.20
N THR A 227 -7.75 0.30 -19.24
CA THR A 227 -8.96 1.08 -19.53
C THR A 227 -8.61 2.42 -20.18
N VAL A 228 -7.66 3.14 -19.60
CA VAL A 228 -7.19 4.42 -20.17
C VAL A 228 -6.58 4.22 -21.56
N GLN A 229 -5.77 3.17 -21.76
CA GLN A 229 -5.17 2.92 -23.06
C GLN A 229 -6.23 2.68 -24.15
N ARG A 230 -7.34 2.01 -23.85
CA ARG A 230 -8.48 1.85 -24.77
C ARG A 230 -9.27 3.14 -25.00
N ALA A 231 -9.36 4.00 -23.99
CA ALA A 231 -10.04 5.28 -24.09
C ALA A 231 -9.28 6.33 -24.92
N VAL A 232 -7.95 6.24 -24.98
CA VAL A 232 -7.07 7.20 -25.65
C VAL A 232 -7.52 7.56 -27.08
N PRO A 233 -7.82 6.63 -28.00
CA PRO A 233 -8.22 6.96 -29.36
C PRO A 233 -9.52 7.79 -29.41
N GLU A 234 -10.50 7.42 -28.60
CA GLU A 234 -11.80 8.07 -28.54
C GLU A 234 -11.71 9.48 -27.96
N VAL A 235 -10.89 9.67 -26.92
CA VAL A 235 -10.63 10.99 -26.33
C VAL A 235 -9.93 11.90 -27.32
N LEU A 236 -9.01 11.38 -28.16
CA LEU A 236 -8.39 12.13 -29.25
C LEU A 236 -9.41 12.58 -30.31
N ASN A 237 -10.48 11.82 -30.49
CA ASN A 237 -11.61 12.17 -31.39
C ASN A 237 -12.63 13.11 -30.72
N GLY A 238 -12.36 13.61 -29.52
CA GLY A 238 -13.22 14.55 -28.80
C GLY A 238 -14.30 13.92 -27.92
N ALA A 239 -14.25 12.60 -27.68
CA ALA A 239 -15.19 11.96 -26.78
C ALA A 239 -14.91 12.36 -25.32
N GLN A 240 -15.98 12.42 -24.50
CA GLN A 240 -15.88 12.65 -23.06
C GLN A 240 -15.16 11.50 -22.38
N VAL A 241 -14.35 11.81 -21.35
CA VAL A 241 -13.55 10.82 -20.64
C VAL A 241 -14.43 9.95 -19.73
N GLY A 242 -15.40 10.54 -19.03
CA GLY A 242 -16.26 9.85 -18.06
C GLY A 242 -16.89 8.55 -18.58
N PRO A 243 -17.64 8.56 -19.69
CA PRO A 243 -18.22 7.34 -20.27
C PRO A 243 -17.19 6.28 -20.66
N LEU A 244 -16.01 6.68 -21.11
CA LEU A 244 -14.95 5.75 -21.50
C LEU A 244 -14.31 5.05 -20.31
N LEU A 245 -14.28 5.68 -19.13
CA LEU A 245 -13.80 5.06 -17.90
C LEU A 245 -14.72 3.93 -17.40
N ALA A 246 -15.98 3.90 -17.84
CA ALA A 246 -16.92 2.82 -17.53
C ALA A 246 -16.53 1.49 -18.19
N ILE A 247 -15.81 1.56 -19.31
CA ILE A 247 -15.44 0.39 -20.10
C ILE A 247 -14.37 -0.43 -19.37
N GLY A 248 -14.74 -1.62 -18.90
CA GLY A 248 -13.78 -2.57 -18.32
C GLY A 248 -13.78 -2.69 -16.79
N GLY A 249 -14.69 -2.02 -16.07
CA GLY A 249 -14.90 -2.21 -14.62
C GLY A 249 -13.70 -1.84 -13.74
N ALA A 250 -12.79 -1.01 -14.26
CA ALA A 250 -11.59 -0.58 -13.53
C ALA A 250 -11.93 0.39 -12.38
N PHE A 251 -12.99 1.18 -12.58
CA PHE A 251 -13.45 2.22 -11.66
C PHE A 251 -14.79 1.86 -11.02
N PRO A 252 -15.11 2.37 -9.82
CA PRO A 252 -16.46 2.25 -9.24
C PRO A 252 -17.48 3.07 -10.03
N ASP A 253 -18.73 2.56 -10.14
CA ASP A 253 -19.80 3.26 -10.87
C ASP A 253 -20.13 4.63 -10.27
N ALA A 254 -20.05 4.77 -8.94
CA ALA A 254 -20.23 6.06 -8.28
C ALA A 254 -19.18 7.08 -8.73
N MET A 255 -17.89 6.68 -8.74
CA MET A 255 -16.81 7.52 -9.22
C MET A 255 -16.98 7.94 -10.68
N ILE A 256 -17.44 7.03 -11.56
CA ILE A 256 -17.67 7.34 -12.98
C ILE A 256 -18.77 8.38 -13.14
N ARG A 257 -19.88 8.25 -12.38
CA ARG A 257 -20.98 9.24 -12.41
C ARG A 257 -20.50 10.61 -11.96
N ASP A 258 -19.81 10.67 -10.81
CA ASP A 258 -19.35 11.92 -10.22
C ASP A 258 -18.30 12.60 -11.11
N PHE A 259 -17.37 11.81 -11.68
CA PHE A 259 -16.42 12.26 -12.69
C PHE A 259 -17.13 12.86 -13.91
N GLY A 260 -18.17 12.18 -14.44
CA GLY A 260 -18.95 12.66 -15.59
C GLY A 260 -19.67 13.98 -15.28
N VAL A 261 -20.20 14.15 -14.06
CA VAL A 261 -20.79 15.42 -13.62
C VAL A 261 -19.73 16.54 -13.60
N GLY A 262 -18.56 16.27 -13.03
CA GLY A 262 -17.45 17.23 -13.01
C GLY A 262 -16.99 17.64 -14.42
N GLU A 263 -16.91 16.67 -15.35
CA GLU A 263 -16.55 16.89 -16.75
C GLU A 263 -17.60 17.77 -17.47
N GLN A 264 -18.91 17.51 -17.27
CA GLN A 264 -19.98 18.26 -17.90
C GLN A 264 -20.14 19.69 -17.35
N THR A 265 -19.88 19.88 -16.05
CA THR A 265 -20.02 21.17 -15.38
C THR A 265 -18.76 22.04 -15.46
N GLY A 266 -17.65 21.50 -16.00
CA GLY A 266 -16.36 22.20 -16.05
C GLY A 266 -15.66 22.31 -14.68
N ARG A 267 -16.11 21.56 -13.67
CA ARG A 267 -15.54 21.54 -12.30
C ARG A 267 -14.83 20.22 -12.00
N LEU A 268 -14.18 19.65 -13.00
CA LEU A 268 -13.54 18.34 -12.91
C LEU A 268 -12.39 18.33 -11.88
N ASP A 269 -11.67 19.41 -11.72
CA ASP A 269 -10.57 19.58 -10.75
C ASP A 269 -11.07 19.43 -9.31
N GLU A 270 -12.15 20.13 -8.94
CA GLU A 270 -12.76 20.03 -7.61
C GLU A 270 -13.28 18.61 -7.33
N GLU A 271 -13.92 18.02 -8.35
CA GLU A 271 -14.49 16.69 -8.22
C GLU A 271 -13.41 15.61 -8.10
N LEU A 272 -12.31 15.75 -8.83
CA LEU A 272 -11.15 14.84 -8.72
C LEU A 272 -10.46 14.94 -7.35
N GLU A 273 -10.34 16.14 -6.77
CA GLU A 273 -9.81 16.33 -5.42
C GLU A 273 -10.70 15.61 -4.39
N ARG A 274 -12.03 15.78 -4.48
CA ARG A 274 -13.01 15.12 -3.62
C ARG A 274 -12.93 13.60 -3.74
N LEU A 275 -12.95 13.07 -4.97
CA LEU A 275 -12.86 11.63 -5.26
C LEU A 275 -11.53 11.03 -4.77
N ALA A 276 -10.43 11.75 -4.91
CA ALA A 276 -9.14 11.31 -4.40
C ALA A 276 -9.16 11.16 -2.88
N ALA A 277 -9.70 12.15 -2.16
CA ALA A 277 -9.82 12.13 -0.70
C ALA A 277 -10.77 11.02 -0.22
N GLU A 278 -11.93 10.85 -0.88
CA GLU A 278 -12.92 9.83 -0.56
C GLU A 278 -12.35 8.42 -0.70
N HIS A 279 -11.77 8.09 -1.86
CA HIS A 279 -11.21 6.77 -2.11
C HIS A 279 -9.97 6.50 -1.24
N GLN A 280 -9.19 7.52 -0.90
CA GLN A 280 -8.12 7.37 0.07
C GLN A 280 -8.68 7.02 1.46
N GLY A 281 -9.74 7.70 1.90
CA GLY A 281 -10.44 7.39 3.15
C GLY A 281 -11.00 5.97 3.17
N GLN A 282 -11.66 5.54 2.09
CA GLN A 282 -12.18 4.16 1.94
C GLN A 282 -11.06 3.11 1.98
N ALA A 283 -9.91 3.38 1.37
CA ALA A 283 -8.77 2.49 1.42
C ALA A 283 -8.23 2.34 2.85
N ILE A 284 -8.16 3.44 3.61
CA ILE A 284 -7.73 3.43 5.01
C ILE A 284 -8.74 2.68 5.88
N SER A 285 -10.04 2.91 5.70
CA SER A 285 -11.10 2.19 6.40
C SER A 285 -11.04 0.68 6.13
N SER A 286 -10.76 0.29 4.90
CA SER A 286 -10.55 -1.13 4.54
C SER A 286 -9.31 -1.73 5.23
N LEU A 287 -8.24 -0.94 5.45
CA LEU A 287 -7.09 -1.37 6.25
C LEU A 287 -7.46 -1.56 7.73
N ASP A 288 -8.31 -0.71 8.28
CA ASP A 288 -8.81 -0.86 9.65
C ASP A 288 -9.63 -2.15 9.80
N THR A 289 -10.51 -2.44 8.84
CA THR A 289 -11.25 -3.70 8.76
C THR A 289 -10.29 -4.90 8.75
N LEU A 290 -9.26 -4.88 7.92
CA LEU A 290 -8.25 -5.96 7.90
C LEU A 290 -7.59 -6.15 9.28
N THR A 291 -7.31 -5.05 9.96
CA THR A 291 -6.70 -5.06 11.29
C THR A 291 -7.61 -5.67 12.36
N GLU A 292 -8.93 -5.49 12.23
CA GLU A 292 -9.91 -6.08 13.14
C GLU A 292 -10.12 -7.59 12.89
N TRP A 293 -10.06 -8.02 11.64
CA TRP A 293 -10.25 -9.42 11.27
C TRP A 293 -9.00 -10.27 11.51
N LEU A 294 -7.81 -9.72 11.41
CA LEU A 294 -6.55 -10.45 11.60
C LEU A 294 -6.48 -11.17 12.97
N PRO A 295 -6.79 -10.51 14.11
CA PRO A 295 -6.86 -11.20 15.39
C PRO A 295 -7.85 -12.36 15.43
N LYS A 296 -9.04 -12.16 14.85
CA LYS A 296 -10.09 -13.18 14.80
C LYS A 296 -9.65 -14.43 14.03
N LEU A 297 -8.95 -14.24 12.91
CA LEU A 297 -8.39 -15.34 12.12
C LEU A 297 -7.28 -16.08 12.88
N ILE A 298 -6.44 -15.38 13.60
CA ILE A 298 -5.41 -15.99 14.45
C ILE A 298 -6.06 -16.80 15.57
N TYR A 299 -7.08 -16.27 16.24
CA TYR A 299 -7.86 -17.00 17.25
C TYR A 299 -8.49 -18.27 16.68
N LEU A 300 -9.13 -18.17 15.52
CA LEU A 300 -9.72 -19.32 14.84
C LEU A 300 -8.66 -20.39 14.54
N GLY A 301 -7.49 -19.97 14.07
CA GLY A 301 -6.35 -20.88 13.85
C GLY A 301 -5.87 -21.57 15.12
N ILE A 302 -5.75 -20.84 16.22
CA ILE A 302 -5.39 -21.42 17.54
C ILE A 302 -6.45 -22.41 18.00
N CYS A 303 -7.73 -22.05 17.95
CA CYS A 303 -8.83 -22.93 18.32
C CYS A 303 -8.86 -24.20 17.47
N GLY A 304 -8.68 -24.06 16.14
CA GLY A 304 -8.60 -25.21 15.22
C GLY A 304 -7.42 -26.14 15.54
N TYR A 305 -6.25 -25.56 15.81
CA TYR A 305 -5.08 -26.33 16.21
C TYR A 305 -5.30 -27.05 17.55
N MET A 306 -5.89 -26.38 18.54
CA MET A 306 -6.23 -27.01 19.83
C MET A 306 -7.24 -28.15 19.65
N ALA A 307 -8.29 -27.91 18.87
CA ALA A 307 -9.28 -28.96 18.56
C ALA A 307 -8.63 -30.19 17.89
N TYR A 308 -7.78 -29.98 16.89
CA TYR A 308 -7.01 -31.03 16.25
C TYR A 308 -6.15 -31.82 17.27
N ARG A 309 -5.45 -31.14 18.16
CA ARG A 309 -4.61 -31.78 19.20
C ARG A 309 -5.44 -32.60 20.17
N ILE A 310 -6.61 -32.11 20.57
CA ILE A 310 -7.51 -32.82 21.48
C ILE A 310 -8.03 -34.08 20.80
N VAL A 311 -8.56 -33.97 19.57
CA VAL A 311 -9.07 -35.13 18.81
C VAL A 311 -7.97 -36.17 18.56
N SER A 312 -6.79 -35.71 18.18
CA SER A 312 -5.62 -36.57 17.95
C SER A 312 -5.20 -37.33 19.20
N TRP A 313 -5.30 -36.70 20.37
CA TRP A 313 -4.98 -37.32 21.66
C TRP A 313 -6.02 -38.39 22.06
N TYR A 314 -7.31 -38.05 21.94
CA TYR A 314 -8.37 -39.01 22.23
C TYR A 314 -8.35 -40.21 21.25
N GLY A 315 -8.04 -39.97 19.97
CA GLY A 315 -7.86 -41.05 18.99
C GLY A 315 -6.70 -42.01 19.32
N GLY A 316 -5.61 -41.47 19.88
CA GLY A 316 -4.48 -42.27 20.37
C GLY A 316 -4.88 -43.13 21.60
N TYR A 317 -5.55 -42.50 22.56
CA TYR A 317 -6.02 -43.17 23.75
C TYR A 317 -7.02 -44.32 23.46
N LEU A 318 -7.97 -44.09 22.55
CA LEU A 318 -8.93 -45.11 22.13
C LEU A 318 -8.27 -46.32 21.43
N ARG A 319 -7.24 -46.10 20.63
CA ARG A 319 -6.47 -47.20 20.02
C ARG A 319 -5.72 -48.01 21.06
N GLU A 320 -5.09 -47.37 22.03
CA GLU A 320 -4.39 -48.03 23.11
C GLU A 320 -5.34 -48.89 23.98
N VAL A 321 -6.56 -48.40 24.23
CA VAL A 321 -7.61 -49.17 24.93
C VAL A 321 -8.12 -50.34 24.09
N GLN A 322 -8.28 -50.18 22.76
CA GLN A 322 -8.65 -51.27 21.85
C GLN A 322 -7.55 -52.34 21.79
N ASP A 323 -6.30 -51.93 21.63
CA ASP A 323 -5.17 -52.86 21.59
C ASP A 323 -5.04 -53.68 22.88
N ILE A 324 -5.39 -53.11 24.04
CA ILE A 324 -5.45 -53.84 25.31
C ILE A 324 -6.67 -54.80 25.36
N ALA A 325 -7.82 -54.40 24.87
CA ALA A 325 -9.02 -55.22 24.82
C ALA A 325 -8.89 -56.42 23.87
N ASP A 326 -8.16 -56.26 22.76
CA ASP A 326 -7.89 -57.33 21.79
C ASP A 326 -6.82 -58.34 22.26
N GLN A 327 -6.11 -58.04 23.38
CA GLN A 327 -5.10 -58.91 23.99
C GLN A 327 -5.66 -59.77 25.16
N ILE A 328 -6.93 -59.56 25.55
CA ILE A 328 -7.65 -60.29 26.58
C ILE A 328 -8.62 -61.30 25.94
#